data_fc08266e57b909e3453503d49bccefd8
#
_entry.id   fc08266e57b909e3453503d49bccefd8
#
_cell.length_a   1.000
_cell.length_b   1.000
_cell.length_c   1.000
_cell.angle_alpha   90.00
_cell.angle_beta   90.00
_cell.angle_gamma   90.00
#
_symmetry.space_group_name_H-M   'P 1'
#
loop_
_entity.id
_entity.type
_entity.pdbx_description
1 polymer ?
#
loop_
_entity_poly.entity_id
_entity_poly.type
_entity_poly.pdbx_seq_one_letter_code
_entity_poly.pdbx_strand_id
1 'polypeptide(L)'
;MKDICCIGHITKDKIITPRQTVYMAGGTSFYFSYAINHLPDNVSFQLVTKLGEGEMKAVEDMRNVGIDVLTYPSSHTVYFENKYGEDQNDRTQRVLERADPFTIEEMKNVDARVYHLGTLLNDDISPELVKYLSTKGKISIDAQGYLREVRNQEVFAIDWADKREILANTDIIKVNEHEMEVITGLRNPRMAALRLAEWGVKEVCVTLGSYGSIILVDGEFHEIPAYEPKE
;
A
#
# COMPACT_ATOMS: atom_id res chain seq x y z
N MET A 1 -19.76 -10.62 1.46
CA MET A 1 -18.86 -9.99 0.47
C MET A 1 -18.79 -8.51 0.79
N LYS A 2 -17.60 -7.95 0.94
CA LYS A 2 -17.35 -6.51 1.18
C LYS A 2 -17.26 -5.74 -0.14
N ASP A 3 -17.47 -4.44 -0.11
CA ASP A 3 -17.21 -3.60 -1.29
C ASP A 3 -15.70 -3.43 -1.50
N ILE A 4 -14.95 -3.18 -0.42
CA ILE A 4 -13.49 -3.03 -0.45
C ILE A 4 -12.87 -3.90 0.65
N CYS A 5 -11.85 -4.66 0.31
CA CYS A 5 -10.95 -5.33 1.25
C CYS A 5 -9.53 -4.82 1.03
N CYS A 6 -8.91 -4.22 2.05
CA CYS A 6 -7.50 -3.92 2.02
C CYS A 6 -6.71 -5.11 2.58
N ILE A 7 -5.68 -5.54 1.87
CA ILE A 7 -4.75 -6.58 2.31
C ILE A 7 -3.38 -5.94 2.47
N GLY A 8 -2.85 -5.94 3.69
CA GLY A 8 -1.53 -5.38 3.96
C GLY A 8 -1.22 -5.28 5.45
N HIS A 9 0.07 -5.15 5.73
CA HIS A 9 0.55 -5.11 7.11
C HIS A 9 0.29 -3.75 7.76
N ILE A 10 -0.11 -3.78 9.04
CA ILE A 10 0.04 -2.66 9.96
C ILE A 10 1.48 -2.70 10.46
N THR A 11 2.09 -1.55 10.67
CA THR A 11 3.47 -1.43 11.15
C THR A 11 3.51 -0.91 12.58
N LYS A 12 4.64 -1.19 13.21
CA LYS A 12 5.12 -0.53 14.41
C LYS A 12 6.25 0.40 13.96
N ASP A 13 6.02 1.70 14.06
CA ASP A 13 6.97 2.69 13.58
C ASP A 13 7.68 3.37 14.75
N LYS A 14 9.00 3.34 14.75
CA LYS A 14 9.86 4.14 15.60
C LYS A 14 10.34 5.35 14.80
N ILE A 15 9.86 6.53 15.17
CA ILE A 15 10.21 7.79 14.52
C ILE A 15 11.19 8.53 15.40
N ILE A 16 12.41 8.72 14.90
CA ILE A 16 13.49 9.43 15.58
C ILE A 16 13.68 10.77 14.88
N THR A 17 13.54 11.84 15.62
CA THR A 17 13.86 13.21 15.19
C THR A 17 14.95 13.79 16.11
N PRO A 18 15.60 14.91 15.75
CA PRO A 18 16.56 15.56 16.65
C PRO A 18 15.98 15.97 18.01
N ARG A 19 14.64 16.05 18.13
CA ARG A 19 13.94 16.53 19.33
C ARG A 19 13.35 15.40 20.17
N GLN A 20 12.92 14.30 19.55
CA GLN A 20 12.22 13.23 20.26
C GLN A 20 12.22 11.91 19.50
N THR A 21 11.92 10.84 20.22
CA THR A 21 11.59 9.53 19.66
C THR A 21 10.14 9.22 19.98
N VAL A 22 9.37 8.86 18.94
CA VAL A 22 7.95 8.51 19.05
C VAL A 22 7.72 7.11 18.50
N TYR A 23 6.83 6.35 19.12
CA TYR A 23 6.37 5.05 18.66
C TYR A 23 4.89 5.15 18.29
N MET A 24 4.54 4.66 17.10
CA MET A 24 3.16 4.71 16.62
C MET A 24 2.89 3.56 15.64
N ALA A 25 1.60 3.25 15.45
CA ALA A 25 1.19 2.37 14.37
C ALA A 25 1.24 3.14 13.03
N GLY A 26 1.50 2.42 11.95
CA GLY A 26 1.59 2.97 10.61
C GLY A 26 1.37 1.91 9.53
N GLY A 27 1.92 2.18 8.35
CA GLY A 27 1.79 1.35 7.17
C GLY A 27 0.69 1.84 6.21
N THR A 28 0.86 1.55 4.93
CA THR A 28 -0.08 1.95 3.86
C THR A 28 -1.51 1.51 4.19
N SER A 29 -1.68 0.26 4.60
CA SER A 29 -2.99 -0.32 4.93
C SER A 29 -3.64 0.31 6.16
N PHE A 30 -2.84 0.73 7.15
CA PHE A 30 -3.32 1.45 8.33
C PHE A 30 -3.96 2.79 7.91
N TYR A 31 -3.22 3.63 7.20
CA TYR A 31 -3.72 4.94 6.77
C TYR A 31 -4.86 4.83 5.76
N PHE A 32 -4.80 3.87 4.84
CA PHE A 32 -5.88 3.59 3.90
C PHE A 32 -7.18 3.23 4.63
N SER A 33 -7.10 2.39 5.67
CA SER A 33 -8.27 1.99 6.45
C SER A 33 -8.96 3.16 7.14
N TYR A 34 -8.17 4.05 7.74
CA TYR A 34 -8.74 5.28 8.34
C TYR A 34 -9.34 6.21 7.29
N ALA A 35 -8.70 6.36 6.12
CA ALA A 35 -9.26 7.18 5.04
C ALA A 35 -10.59 6.62 4.52
N ILE A 36 -10.67 5.31 4.28
CA ILE A 36 -11.90 4.65 3.84
C ILE A 36 -13.01 4.74 4.89
N ASN A 37 -12.68 4.69 6.18
CA ASN A 37 -13.66 4.81 7.26
C ASN A 37 -14.38 6.17 7.31
N HIS A 38 -13.89 7.17 6.58
CA HIS A 38 -14.56 8.46 6.39
C HIS A 38 -15.49 8.51 5.16
N LEU A 39 -15.54 7.44 4.36
CA LEU A 39 -16.51 7.34 3.26
C LEU A 39 -17.93 7.14 3.81
N PRO A 40 -18.98 7.41 2.99
CA PRO A 40 -20.35 7.16 3.39
C PRO A 40 -20.59 5.73 3.89
N ASP A 41 -21.48 5.56 4.87
CA ASP A 41 -21.80 4.28 5.54
C ASP A 41 -22.28 3.15 4.60
N ASN A 42 -22.59 3.47 3.35
CA ASN A 42 -22.99 2.48 2.34
C ASN A 42 -21.80 1.74 1.69
N VAL A 43 -20.57 2.09 2.03
CA VAL A 43 -19.37 1.39 1.56
C VAL A 43 -18.86 0.43 2.64
N SER A 44 -19.05 -0.86 2.43
CA SER A 44 -18.58 -1.88 3.36
C SER A 44 -17.09 -2.18 3.15
N PHE A 45 -16.29 -2.02 4.22
CA PHE A 45 -14.84 -2.17 4.21
C PHE A 45 -14.36 -3.25 5.17
N GLN A 46 -13.25 -3.90 4.86
CA GLN A 46 -12.50 -4.77 5.76
C GLN A 46 -11.00 -4.62 5.52
N LEU A 47 -10.23 -4.54 6.59
CA LEU A 47 -8.78 -4.71 6.56
C LEU A 47 -8.43 -6.16 6.89
N VAL A 48 -7.54 -6.75 6.11
CA VAL A 48 -6.87 -8.01 6.41
C VAL A 48 -5.40 -7.74 6.66
N THR A 49 -4.91 -8.08 7.85
CA THR A 49 -3.54 -7.81 8.26
C THR A 49 -2.93 -8.98 9.03
N LYS A 50 -1.60 -8.96 9.21
CA LYS A 50 -0.86 -9.96 10.02
C LYS A 50 -0.04 -9.25 11.08
N LEU A 51 0.01 -9.83 12.27
CA LEU A 51 0.70 -9.25 13.43
C LEU A 51 1.41 -10.34 14.23
N GLY A 52 2.52 -9.98 14.85
CA GLY A 52 3.19 -10.79 15.85
C GLY A 52 2.34 -10.92 17.13
N GLU A 53 2.66 -11.92 17.94
CA GLU A 53 1.98 -12.17 19.20
C GLU A 53 2.07 -10.95 20.14
N GLY A 54 0.95 -10.58 20.77
CA GLY A 54 0.87 -9.47 21.71
C GLY A 54 0.77 -8.06 21.10
N GLU A 55 0.83 -7.90 19.77
CA GLU A 55 0.83 -6.59 19.10
C GLU A 55 -0.57 -6.13 18.62
N MET A 56 -1.63 -6.48 19.38
CA MET A 56 -3.03 -6.24 18.97
C MET A 56 -3.55 -4.83 19.24
N LYS A 57 -2.81 -3.99 19.98
CA LYS A 57 -3.32 -2.68 20.41
C LYS A 57 -3.80 -1.80 19.24
N ALA A 58 -3.02 -1.70 18.17
CA ALA A 58 -3.41 -0.90 17.00
C ALA A 58 -4.70 -1.40 16.34
N VAL A 59 -4.89 -2.73 16.30
CA VAL A 59 -6.11 -3.36 15.77
C VAL A 59 -7.31 -3.07 16.67
N GLU A 60 -7.12 -3.14 17.99
CA GLU A 60 -8.18 -2.80 18.95
C GLU A 60 -8.61 -1.34 18.81
N ASP A 61 -7.65 -0.41 18.68
CA ASP A 61 -7.92 1.01 18.45
C ASP A 61 -8.68 1.24 17.13
N MET A 62 -8.32 0.52 16.05
CA MET A 62 -9.05 0.57 14.77
C MET A 62 -10.48 0.01 14.89
N ARG A 63 -10.66 -1.10 15.57
CA ARG A 63 -12.00 -1.69 15.83
C ARG A 63 -12.88 -0.75 16.66
N ASN A 64 -12.30 -0.05 17.64
CA ASN A 64 -13.02 0.91 18.48
C ASN A 64 -13.60 2.10 17.70
N VAL A 65 -13.01 2.45 16.56
CA VAL A 65 -13.54 3.49 15.64
C VAL A 65 -14.37 2.91 14.50
N GLY A 66 -14.73 1.62 14.56
CA GLY A 66 -15.65 0.96 13.64
C GLY A 66 -15.01 0.31 12.41
N ILE A 67 -13.68 0.24 12.33
CA ILE A 67 -13.01 -0.45 11.23
C ILE A 67 -13.07 -1.97 11.45
N ASP A 68 -13.60 -2.70 10.47
CA ASP A 68 -13.59 -4.18 10.49
C ASP A 68 -12.20 -4.68 10.14
N VAL A 69 -11.53 -5.35 11.10
CA VAL A 69 -10.17 -5.86 10.94
C VAL A 69 -10.13 -7.36 11.18
N LEU A 70 -9.75 -8.11 10.15
CA LEU A 70 -9.41 -9.53 10.22
C LEU A 70 -7.90 -9.67 10.38
N THR A 71 -7.47 -10.39 11.41
CA THR A 71 -6.05 -10.60 11.71
C THR A 71 -5.64 -12.05 11.54
N TYR A 72 -4.46 -12.27 10.97
CA TYR A 72 -3.77 -13.56 10.95
C TYR A 72 -2.48 -13.48 11.78
N PRO A 73 -2.03 -14.58 12.37
CA PRO A 73 -0.77 -14.63 13.11
C PRO A 73 0.42 -14.46 12.15
N SER A 74 1.48 -13.86 12.65
CA SER A 74 2.76 -13.70 11.98
C SER A 74 3.89 -13.92 12.97
N SER A 75 5.07 -14.31 12.48
CA SER A 75 6.27 -14.44 13.32
C SER A 75 6.61 -13.12 14.01
N HIS A 76 6.44 -12.00 13.30
CA HIS A 76 6.65 -10.64 13.80
C HIS A 76 5.61 -9.66 13.21
N THR A 77 5.46 -8.50 13.84
CA THR A 77 4.85 -7.32 13.23
C THR A 77 5.93 -6.55 12.48
N VAL A 78 5.62 -6.00 11.30
CA VAL A 78 6.57 -5.15 10.57
C VAL A 78 6.98 -3.97 11.44
N TYR A 79 8.30 -3.81 11.65
CA TYR A 79 8.85 -2.76 12.50
C TYR A 79 9.80 -1.86 11.71
N PHE A 80 9.34 -0.63 11.42
CA PHE A 80 10.15 0.40 10.80
C PHE A 80 10.82 1.31 11.82
N GLU A 81 12.08 1.62 11.60
CA GLU A 81 12.79 2.73 12.22
C GLU A 81 13.03 3.82 11.18
N ASN A 82 12.37 4.96 11.38
CA ASN A 82 12.49 6.15 10.53
C ASN A 82 13.28 7.21 11.29
N LYS A 83 14.47 7.54 10.83
CA LYS A 83 15.31 8.57 11.44
C LYS A 83 15.38 9.78 10.51
N TYR A 84 14.96 10.92 11.02
CA TYR A 84 14.98 12.22 10.34
C TYR A 84 16.15 13.05 10.84
N GLY A 85 16.83 13.75 9.91
CA GLY A 85 17.83 14.74 10.20
C GLY A 85 17.23 16.08 10.67
N GLU A 86 18.03 17.14 10.68
CA GLU A 86 17.53 18.52 10.89
C GLU A 86 16.67 18.97 9.71
N ASP A 87 17.03 18.58 8.49
CA ASP A 87 16.15 18.66 7.33
C ASP A 87 15.18 17.45 7.34
N GLN A 88 13.88 17.73 7.35
CA GLN A 88 12.83 16.69 7.34
C GLN A 88 12.82 15.85 6.06
N ASN A 89 13.47 16.32 4.98
CA ASN A 89 13.63 15.56 3.76
C ASN A 89 14.78 14.53 3.85
N ASP A 90 15.71 14.71 4.80
CA ASP A 90 16.79 13.77 5.08
C ASP A 90 16.29 12.69 6.03
N ARG A 91 15.76 11.60 5.43
CA ARG A 91 15.23 10.45 6.16
C ARG A 91 15.99 9.19 5.81
N THR A 92 16.50 8.48 6.83
CA THR A 92 16.91 7.10 6.71
C THR A 92 15.83 6.17 7.25
N GLN A 93 15.64 5.03 6.58
CA GLN A 93 14.63 4.04 6.95
C GLN A 93 15.26 2.67 7.09
N ARG A 94 14.95 1.97 8.18
CA ARG A 94 15.34 0.58 8.42
C ARG A 94 14.10 -0.26 8.74
N VAL A 95 14.14 -1.53 8.38
CA VAL A 95 13.15 -2.54 8.78
C VAL A 95 13.81 -3.45 9.80
N LEU A 96 13.43 -3.29 11.05
CA LEU A 96 14.02 -4.04 12.16
C LEU A 96 13.44 -5.46 12.26
N GLU A 97 12.14 -5.60 11.96
CA GLU A 97 11.41 -6.88 11.92
C GLU A 97 10.48 -6.90 10.72
N ARG A 98 10.22 -8.10 10.19
CA ARG A 98 9.34 -8.32 9.04
C ARG A 98 8.22 -9.28 9.42
N ALA A 99 7.02 -9.04 8.92
CA ALA A 99 5.92 -9.98 9.03
C ALA A 99 6.01 -11.05 7.93
N ASP A 100 5.32 -12.16 8.16
CA ASP A 100 5.21 -13.23 7.17
C ASP A 100 4.34 -12.78 5.99
N PRO A 101 4.65 -13.20 4.73
CA PRO A 101 3.84 -12.91 3.56
C PRO A 101 2.40 -13.39 3.69
N PHE A 102 1.47 -12.76 2.97
CA PHE A 102 0.10 -13.25 2.84
C PHE A 102 0.04 -14.48 1.94
N THR A 103 -0.88 -15.41 2.25
CA THR A 103 -1.02 -16.67 1.54
C THR A 103 -2.41 -16.83 0.92
N ILE A 104 -2.52 -17.66 -0.12
CA ILE A 104 -3.80 -18.01 -0.76
C ILE A 104 -4.74 -18.66 0.26
N GLU A 105 -4.22 -19.51 1.16
CA GLU A 105 -5.02 -20.20 2.17
C GLU A 105 -5.78 -19.24 3.07
N GLU A 106 -5.10 -18.19 3.54
CA GLU A 106 -5.69 -17.14 4.37
C GLU A 106 -6.79 -16.34 3.63
N MET A 107 -6.67 -16.23 2.31
CA MET A 107 -7.59 -15.43 1.48
C MET A 107 -8.80 -16.21 0.97
N LYS A 108 -8.89 -17.54 1.21
CA LYS A 108 -9.99 -18.36 0.68
C LYS A 108 -11.37 -17.87 1.09
N ASN A 109 -11.52 -17.43 2.33
CA ASN A 109 -12.79 -16.98 2.89
C ASN A 109 -12.92 -15.45 2.95
N VAL A 110 -12.03 -14.72 2.28
CA VAL A 110 -12.08 -13.26 2.17
C VAL A 110 -12.71 -12.90 0.83
N ASP A 111 -13.92 -12.30 0.87
CA ASP A 111 -14.68 -11.98 -0.35
C ASP A 111 -14.97 -10.48 -0.44
N ALA A 112 -14.48 -9.85 -1.50
CA ALA A 112 -14.69 -8.44 -1.78
C ALA A 112 -14.89 -8.17 -3.28
N ARG A 113 -15.50 -7.02 -3.60
CA ARG A 113 -15.59 -6.52 -4.97
C ARG A 113 -14.25 -5.95 -5.45
N VAL A 114 -13.53 -5.29 -4.54
CA VAL A 114 -12.20 -4.70 -4.80
C VAL A 114 -11.24 -5.17 -3.69
N TYR A 115 -10.13 -5.75 -4.07
CA TYR A 115 -8.99 -6.04 -3.20
C TYR A 115 -7.93 -4.97 -3.40
N HIS A 116 -7.74 -4.13 -2.38
CA HIS A 116 -6.65 -3.14 -2.37
C HIS A 116 -5.42 -3.74 -1.70
N LEU A 117 -4.32 -3.84 -2.44
CA LEU A 117 -3.06 -4.42 -1.98
C LEU A 117 -2.14 -3.31 -1.50
N GLY A 118 -2.10 -3.13 -0.18
CA GLY A 118 -1.28 -2.13 0.51
C GLY A 118 0.06 -2.70 0.94
N THR A 119 0.89 -3.09 -0.02
CA THR A 119 2.20 -3.70 0.24
C THR A 119 3.19 -2.70 0.84
N LEU A 120 4.06 -3.18 1.71
CA LEU A 120 5.17 -2.42 2.30
C LEU A 120 6.52 -2.86 1.75
N LEU A 121 6.64 -4.15 1.42
CA LEU A 121 7.83 -4.83 0.91
C LEU A 121 7.46 -5.69 -0.30
N ASN A 122 8.45 -5.97 -1.14
CA ASN A 122 8.28 -6.65 -2.42
C ASN A 122 7.80 -8.11 -2.33
N ASP A 123 7.90 -8.71 -1.16
CA ASP A 123 7.50 -10.10 -0.91
C ASP A 123 6.27 -10.24 0.00
N ASP A 124 5.58 -9.17 0.34
CA ASP A 124 4.35 -9.22 1.15
C ASP A 124 3.24 -10.02 0.45
N ILE A 125 3.09 -9.85 -0.86
CA ILE A 125 2.02 -10.45 -1.68
C ILE A 125 2.62 -10.97 -2.98
N SER A 126 2.55 -12.29 -3.19
CA SER A 126 3.13 -12.95 -4.36
C SER A 126 2.28 -12.76 -5.63
N PRO A 127 2.88 -12.92 -6.84
CA PRO A 127 2.14 -12.91 -8.10
C PRO A 127 0.99 -13.93 -8.14
N GLU A 128 1.18 -15.13 -7.58
CA GLU A 128 0.17 -16.19 -7.52
C GLU A 128 -1.03 -15.76 -6.67
N LEU A 129 -0.78 -15.05 -5.54
CA LEU A 129 -1.85 -14.53 -4.70
C LEU A 129 -2.62 -13.41 -5.43
N VAL A 130 -1.95 -12.50 -6.12
CA VAL A 130 -2.61 -11.47 -6.96
C VAL A 130 -3.49 -12.13 -8.01
N LYS A 131 -2.98 -13.12 -8.73
CA LYS A 131 -3.72 -13.88 -9.73
C LYS A 131 -4.92 -14.61 -9.13
N TYR A 132 -4.78 -15.21 -7.96
CA TYR A 132 -5.89 -15.86 -7.26
C TYR A 132 -6.98 -14.83 -6.90
N LEU A 133 -6.62 -13.70 -6.31
CA LEU A 133 -7.57 -12.64 -5.93
C LEU A 133 -8.27 -12.02 -7.14
N SER A 134 -7.59 -11.89 -8.29
CA SER A 134 -8.17 -11.37 -9.53
C SER A 134 -9.30 -12.25 -10.09
N THR A 135 -9.36 -13.53 -9.70
CA THR A 135 -10.50 -14.40 -10.03
C THR A 135 -11.72 -14.15 -9.15
N LYS A 136 -11.56 -13.45 -8.03
CA LYS A 136 -12.62 -13.19 -7.05
C LYS A 136 -13.17 -11.75 -7.12
N GLY A 137 -12.36 -10.78 -7.53
CA GLY A 137 -12.75 -9.37 -7.62
C GLY A 137 -11.70 -8.52 -8.33
N LYS A 138 -11.95 -7.22 -8.40
CA LYS A 138 -11.00 -6.24 -8.97
C LYS A 138 -9.77 -6.11 -8.07
N ILE A 139 -8.61 -5.92 -8.69
CA ILE A 139 -7.34 -5.69 -7.98
C ILE A 139 -6.95 -4.23 -8.07
N SER A 140 -6.70 -3.62 -6.92
CA SER A 140 -6.13 -2.28 -6.75
C SER A 140 -4.79 -2.37 -6.03
N ILE A 141 -3.74 -1.73 -6.54
CA ILE A 141 -2.38 -1.82 -6.01
C ILE A 141 -1.84 -0.44 -5.65
N ASP A 142 -1.30 -0.26 -4.44
CA ASP A 142 -0.28 0.75 -4.14
C ASP A 142 1.09 0.14 -4.47
N ALA A 143 1.78 0.68 -5.47
CA ALA A 143 3.00 0.07 -6.01
C ALA A 143 4.22 0.17 -5.07
N GLN A 144 4.16 1.01 -4.04
CA GLN A 144 5.29 1.35 -3.17
C GLN A 144 6.06 0.14 -2.64
N GLY A 145 5.36 -0.86 -2.11
CA GLY A 145 5.99 -2.03 -1.50
C GLY A 145 6.76 -2.87 -2.50
N TYR A 146 6.23 -3.07 -3.69
CA TYR A 146 6.87 -3.88 -4.73
C TYR A 146 8.23 -3.32 -5.23
N LEU A 147 8.50 -2.04 -4.92
CA LEU A 147 9.76 -1.36 -5.26
C LEU A 147 10.74 -1.30 -4.09
N ARG A 148 10.49 -2.03 -3.01
CA ARG A 148 11.29 -2.03 -1.78
C ARG A 148 11.74 -3.42 -1.40
N GLU A 149 13.04 -3.62 -1.36
CA GLU A 149 13.67 -4.84 -0.85
C GLU A 149 14.41 -4.54 0.44
N VAL A 150 14.36 -5.46 1.39
CA VAL A 150 15.11 -5.35 2.65
C VAL A 150 16.29 -6.30 2.64
N ARG A 151 17.49 -5.74 2.82
CA ARG A 151 18.73 -6.48 3.01
C ARG A 151 19.43 -5.98 4.27
N ASN A 152 19.73 -6.86 5.21
CA ASN A 152 20.38 -6.49 6.48
C ASN A 152 19.68 -5.29 7.20
N GLN A 153 18.35 -5.30 7.25
CA GLN A 153 17.51 -4.24 7.80
C GLN A 153 17.49 -2.92 7.01
N GLU A 154 18.27 -2.74 5.99
CA GLU A 154 18.26 -1.56 5.12
C GLU A 154 17.25 -1.73 3.98
N VAL A 155 16.56 -0.64 3.63
CA VAL A 155 15.59 -0.61 2.54
C VAL A 155 16.28 -0.15 1.27
N PHE A 156 16.22 -1.00 0.24
CA PHE A 156 16.78 -0.71 -1.08
C PHE A 156 15.63 -0.51 -2.07
N ALA A 157 15.74 0.53 -2.89
CA ALA A 157 14.91 0.68 -4.05
C ALA A 157 15.31 -0.36 -5.11
N ILE A 158 14.34 -1.09 -5.62
CA ILE A 158 14.52 -2.10 -6.67
C ILE A 158 13.54 -1.87 -7.80
N ASP A 159 13.86 -2.41 -8.99
CA ASP A 159 12.85 -2.57 -10.03
C ASP A 159 11.94 -3.76 -9.67
N TRP A 160 10.69 -3.67 -10.06
CA TRP A 160 9.69 -4.71 -9.84
C TRP A 160 9.84 -5.83 -10.87
N ALA A 161 10.44 -6.93 -10.47
CA ALA A 161 10.77 -8.04 -11.38
C ALA A 161 9.53 -8.63 -12.07
N ASP A 162 8.47 -8.87 -11.29
CA ASP A 162 7.24 -9.53 -11.75
C ASP A 162 6.15 -8.53 -12.22
N LYS A 163 6.52 -7.27 -12.44
CA LYS A 163 5.56 -6.20 -12.77
C LYS A 163 4.62 -6.54 -13.93
N ARG A 164 5.12 -7.20 -14.97
CA ARG A 164 4.31 -7.52 -16.15
C ARG A 164 3.23 -8.55 -15.85
N GLU A 165 3.55 -9.57 -15.05
CA GLU A 165 2.61 -10.60 -14.64
C GLU A 165 1.55 -10.05 -13.69
N ILE A 166 1.98 -9.27 -12.70
CA ILE A 166 1.08 -8.68 -11.70
C ILE A 166 0.17 -7.64 -12.35
N LEU A 167 0.72 -6.72 -13.16
CA LEU A 167 -0.05 -5.66 -13.81
C LEU A 167 -1.07 -6.18 -14.82
N ALA A 168 -0.82 -7.31 -15.47
CA ALA A 168 -1.80 -7.97 -16.33
C ALA A 168 -3.05 -8.48 -15.58
N ASN A 169 -2.96 -8.61 -14.25
CA ASN A 169 -4.06 -9.02 -13.36
C ASN A 169 -4.56 -7.85 -12.47
N THR A 170 -4.14 -6.61 -12.76
CA THR A 170 -4.45 -5.44 -11.96
C THR A 170 -5.43 -4.53 -12.66
N ASP A 171 -6.52 -4.15 -12.00
CA ASP A 171 -7.48 -3.19 -12.53
C ASP A 171 -7.07 -1.74 -12.25
N ILE A 172 -6.58 -1.47 -11.03
CA ILE A 172 -6.26 -0.12 -10.56
C ILE A 172 -4.84 -0.10 -10.00
N ILE A 173 -4.02 0.87 -10.42
CA ILE A 173 -2.71 1.11 -9.81
C ILE A 173 -2.58 2.56 -9.35
N LYS A 174 -2.01 2.75 -8.16
CA LYS A 174 -1.53 4.04 -7.69
C LYS A 174 -0.01 4.02 -7.64
N VAL A 175 0.61 5.04 -8.23
CA VAL A 175 2.04 5.29 -8.22
C VAL A 175 2.32 6.77 -7.93
N ASN A 176 3.46 7.08 -7.35
CA ASN A 176 3.99 8.44 -7.34
C ASN A 176 4.95 8.67 -8.51
N GLU A 177 5.49 9.89 -8.66
CA GLU A 177 6.40 10.26 -9.76
C GLU A 177 7.64 9.36 -9.83
N HIS A 178 8.24 9.05 -8.68
CA HIS A 178 9.43 8.20 -8.62
C HIS A 178 9.09 6.74 -8.94
N GLU A 179 8.04 6.22 -8.36
CA GLU A 179 7.56 4.85 -8.58
C GLU A 179 7.21 4.62 -10.06
N MET A 180 6.50 5.56 -10.69
CA MET A 180 6.18 5.46 -12.11
C MET A 180 7.44 5.45 -13.00
N GLU A 181 8.45 6.28 -12.67
CA GLU A 181 9.71 6.31 -13.42
C GLU A 181 10.46 4.97 -13.29
N VAL A 182 10.55 4.41 -12.08
CA VAL A 182 11.19 3.10 -11.86
C VAL A 182 10.46 2.00 -12.63
N ILE A 183 9.12 1.98 -12.58
CA ILE A 183 8.33 0.91 -13.21
C ILE A 183 8.36 1.01 -14.74
N THR A 184 8.21 2.21 -15.29
CA THR A 184 7.99 2.41 -16.74
C THR A 184 9.22 2.91 -17.52
N GLY A 185 10.21 3.47 -16.81
CA GLY A 185 11.34 4.18 -17.41
C GLY A 185 10.99 5.57 -17.96
N LEU A 186 9.78 6.09 -17.66
CA LEU A 186 9.25 7.34 -18.23
C LEU A 186 9.06 8.38 -17.12
N ARG A 187 9.48 9.64 -17.41
CA ARG A 187 9.32 10.76 -16.46
C ARG A 187 8.03 11.56 -16.69
N ASN A 188 7.44 11.47 -17.87
CA ASN A 188 6.19 12.16 -18.14
C ASN A 188 5.02 11.35 -17.58
N PRO A 189 4.22 11.90 -16.64
CA PRO A 189 3.15 11.15 -15.95
C PRO A 189 2.08 10.61 -16.90
N ARG A 190 1.70 11.37 -17.93
CA ARG A 190 0.69 10.92 -18.91
C ARG A 190 1.21 9.77 -19.76
N MET A 191 2.48 9.85 -20.20
CA MET A 191 3.09 8.78 -20.99
C MET A 191 3.32 7.53 -20.14
N ALA A 192 3.69 7.68 -18.85
CA ALA A 192 3.83 6.57 -17.93
C ALA A 192 2.48 5.89 -17.65
N ALA A 193 1.40 6.67 -17.46
CA ALA A 193 0.06 6.14 -17.28
C ALA A 193 -0.41 5.34 -18.52
N LEU A 194 -0.20 5.85 -19.72
CA LEU A 194 -0.49 5.12 -20.96
C LEU A 194 0.30 3.81 -21.07
N ARG A 195 1.58 3.82 -20.69
CA ARG A 195 2.41 2.61 -20.66
C ARG A 195 1.88 1.57 -19.68
N LEU A 196 1.42 1.97 -18.49
CA LEU A 196 0.81 1.08 -17.52
C LEU A 196 -0.52 0.50 -18.04
N ALA A 197 -1.32 1.32 -18.73
CA ALA A 197 -2.54 0.88 -19.40
C ALA A 197 -2.26 -0.13 -20.52
N GLU A 198 -1.22 0.08 -21.35
CA GLU A 198 -0.76 -0.90 -22.34
C GLU A 198 -0.36 -2.24 -21.72
N TRP A 199 0.03 -2.26 -20.45
CA TRP A 199 0.39 -3.47 -19.70
C TRP A 199 -0.81 -4.17 -19.07
N GLY A 200 -2.02 -3.63 -19.23
CA GLY A 200 -3.28 -4.26 -18.85
C GLY A 200 -4.04 -3.56 -17.73
N VAL A 201 -3.46 -2.53 -17.09
CA VAL A 201 -4.12 -1.78 -16.03
C VAL A 201 -5.25 -0.92 -16.61
N LYS A 202 -6.43 -0.93 -15.98
CA LYS A 202 -7.60 -0.20 -16.48
C LYS A 202 -7.65 1.24 -15.97
N GLU A 203 -7.27 1.45 -14.71
CA GLU A 203 -7.29 2.76 -14.05
C GLU A 203 -5.91 3.04 -13.44
N VAL A 204 -5.27 4.14 -13.83
CA VAL A 204 -3.92 4.52 -13.38
C VAL A 204 -3.98 5.86 -12.65
N CYS A 205 -3.62 5.87 -11.38
CA CYS A 205 -3.50 7.08 -10.58
C CYS A 205 -2.01 7.41 -10.37
N VAL A 206 -1.56 8.55 -10.91
CA VAL A 206 -0.21 9.07 -10.67
C VAL A 206 -0.30 10.26 -9.74
N THR A 207 0.26 10.14 -8.53
CA THR A 207 0.31 11.24 -7.55
C THR A 207 1.54 12.11 -7.76
N LEU A 208 1.35 13.44 -7.69
CA LEU A 208 2.34 14.48 -8.04
C LEU A 208 2.63 15.40 -6.84
N GLY A 209 2.56 14.86 -5.61
CA GLY A 209 2.78 15.64 -4.40
C GLY A 209 1.84 16.83 -4.29
N SER A 210 2.37 18.03 -4.09
CA SER A 210 1.59 19.28 -3.97
C SER A 210 0.87 19.70 -5.26
N TYR A 211 1.15 19.07 -6.40
CA TYR A 211 0.46 19.33 -7.67
C TYR A 211 -0.81 18.47 -7.83
N GLY A 212 -1.11 17.58 -6.88
CA GLY A 212 -2.29 16.74 -6.95
C GLY A 212 -2.04 15.38 -7.59
N SER A 213 -2.92 14.95 -8.48
CA SER A 213 -2.79 13.68 -9.19
C SER A 213 -3.39 13.73 -10.58
N ILE A 214 -2.94 12.80 -11.43
CA ILE A 214 -3.51 12.53 -12.75
C ILE A 214 -4.08 11.12 -12.71
N ILE A 215 -5.33 10.96 -13.16
CA ILE A 215 -5.99 9.68 -13.27
C ILE A 215 -6.29 9.40 -14.73
N LEU A 216 -5.85 8.24 -15.22
CA LEU A 216 -6.24 7.71 -16.53
C LEU A 216 -7.29 6.62 -16.31
N VAL A 217 -8.47 6.81 -16.87
CA VAL A 217 -9.56 5.83 -16.85
C VAL A 217 -10.34 5.91 -18.16
N ASP A 218 -10.71 4.77 -18.73
CA ASP A 218 -11.45 4.66 -20.01
C ASP A 218 -10.80 5.46 -21.17
N GLY A 219 -9.46 5.61 -21.15
CA GLY A 219 -8.69 6.35 -22.13
C GLY A 219 -8.69 7.88 -21.96
N GLU A 220 -9.36 8.39 -20.93
CA GLU A 220 -9.44 9.81 -20.60
C GLU A 220 -8.59 10.18 -19.38
N PHE A 221 -7.99 11.36 -19.39
CA PHE A 221 -7.21 11.91 -18.30
C PHE A 221 -8.01 12.88 -17.46
N HIS A 222 -8.01 12.67 -16.15
CA HIS A 222 -8.60 13.56 -15.15
C HIS A 222 -7.50 14.10 -14.25
N GLU A 223 -7.46 15.42 -14.06
CA GLU A 223 -6.53 16.08 -13.15
C GLU A 223 -7.26 16.43 -11.85
N ILE A 224 -6.71 15.97 -10.73
CA ILE A 224 -7.26 16.21 -9.40
C ILE A 224 -6.28 17.13 -8.66
N PRO A 225 -6.68 18.35 -8.26
CA PRO A 225 -5.80 19.24 -7.53
C PRO A 225 -5.46 18.68 -6.15
N ALA A 226 -4.28 19.05 -5.63
CA ALA A 226 -3.94 18.72 -4.26
C ALA A 226 -4.87 19.44 -3.28
N TYR A 227 -5.15 18.77 -2.17
CA TYR A 227 -5.85 19.39 -1.05
C TYR A 227 -4.87 20.32 -0.31
N GLU A 228 -5.24 21.59 -0.11
CA GLU A 228 -4.45 22.50 0.70
C GLU A 228 -4.68 22.20 2.19
N PRO A 229 -3.63 21.79 2.94
CA PRO A 229 -3.79 21.51 4.35
C PRO A 229 -4.16 22.84 5.06
N LYS A 230 -5.11 22.77 5.97
CA LYS A 230 -5.37 23.87 6.90
C LYS A 230 -4.24 23.89 7.92
N GLU A 231 -3.64 25.07 8.16
CA GLU A 231 -2.63 25.29 9.20
C GLU A 231 -3.12 24.85 10.57
#